data_875a35df43d5113c7126726e499c0233
#
_entry.id   875a35df43d5113c7126726e499c0233
#
_cell.length_a   1.000
_cell.length_b   1.000
_cell.length_c   1.000
_cell.angle_alpha   90.00
_cell.angle_beta   90.00
_cell.angle_gamma   90.00
#
_symmetry.space_group_name_H-M   'P 1'
#
loop_
_entity.id
_entity.type
_entity.pdbx_description
1 polymer ?
#
loop_
_entity_poly.entity_id
_entity_poly.type
_entity_poly.pdbx_seq_one_letter_code
_entity_poly.pdbx_strand_id
1 'polypeptide(L)'
;VQVSNVRSCVIADDENTSALVTLVWTTYAIGFTMVPAAYSNNEISYQHDFMRKMEKTTRALADALDKGAVAALEANKTQVFKTLLNYQQVGNVVQVPTQMATEILGDINPMMRANCYPEMIHIVGNAGVDSLIRKLAQHGVYNDVNKRMEYDNKVLHYTNNVTDEAQKMGTMFAVADGNVGILTRVDREAYRRTRANFHEWDIVRLPYIDLPVGSHYYTAVGDQSGIMGAATADLTCAVKEYFGFSVDVAYLVAYNSNPETVANPIIKAAIAARNPNEPMGMPVYVTNAAEFPAGA
;
A
#
# COMPACT_ATOMS: atom_id res chain seq x y z
N VAL A 1 -14.73 -15.23 -25.08
CA VAL A 1 -14.79 -15.21 -26.57
C VAL A 1 -14.30 -16.53 -27.09
N GLN A 2 -15.17 -17.29 -27.75
CA GLN A 2 -14.79 -18.54 -28.42
C GLN A 2 -14.39 -18.23 -29.86
N VAL A 3 -13.17 -18.60 -30.24
CA VAL A 3 -12.71 -18.52 -31.62
C VAL A 3 -13.11 -19.81 -32.33
N SER A 4 -13.95 -19.69 -33.35
CA SER A 4 -14.33 -20.83 -34.19
C SER A 4 -13.34 -21.01 -35.35
N ASN A 5 -12.88 -22.22 -35.57
CA ASN A 5 -12.03 -22.58 -36.72
C ASN A 5 -12.83 -22.83 -38.02
N VAL A 6 -14.14 -22.67 -37.98
CA VAL A 6 -15.05 -22.86 -39.12
C VAL A 6 -15.71 -21.52 -39.43
N ARG A 7 -15.74 -21.13 -40.71
CA ARG A 7 -16.52 -19.97 -41.16
C ARG A 7 -18.00 -20.27 -40.94
N SER A 8 -18.64 -19.55 -40.05
CA SER A 8 -20.07 -19.61 -39.77
C SER A 8 -20.74 -18.30 -40.18
N CYS A 9 -21.93 -18.36 -40.73
CA CYS A 9 -22.77 -17.17 -40.94
C CYS A 9 -23.41 -16.68 -39.64
N VAL A 10 -23.30 -17.43 -38.55
CA VAL A 10 -23.77 -17.07 -37.22
C VAL A 10 -22.56 -16.73 -36.39
N ILE A 11 -22.45 -15.47 -36.02
CA ILE A 11 -21.46 -15.02 -35.04
C ILE A 11 -21.99 -15.45 -33.67
N ALA A 12 -21.16 -16.14 -32.88
CA ALA A 12 -21.53 -16.47 -31.51
C ALA A 12 -21.75 -15.17 -30.76
N ASP A 13 -22.95 -14.97 -30.24
CA ASP A 13 -23.31 -13.82 -29.43
C ASP A 13 -22.65 -13.99 -28.07
N ASP A 14 -21.76 -13.08 -27.73
CA ASP A 14 -21.09 -13.07 -26.43
C ASP A 14 -21.98 -12.24 -25.50
N GLU A 15 -22.84 -12.91 -24.74
CA GLU A 15 -23.71 -12.23 -23.79
C GLU A 15 -22.83 -11.47 -22.78
N ASN A 16 -22.95 -10.15 -22.79
CA ASN A 16 -22.29 -9.28 -21.83
C ASN A 16 -22.84 -9.57 -20.42
N THR A 17 -22.13 -10.37 -19.66
CA THR A 17 -22.44 -10.57 -18.25
C THR A 17 -21.85 -9.41 -17.46
N SER A 18 -22.71 -8.64 -16.78
CA SER A 18 -22.28 -7.62 -15.83
C SER A 18 -22.39 -8.18 -14.41
N ALA A 19 -21.35 -7.97 -13.61
CA ALA A 19 -21.36 -8.29 -12.21
C ALA A 19 -21.34 -7.00 -11.37
N LEU A 20 -22.19 -6.95 -10.33
CA LEU A 20 -22.16 -5.87 -9.35
C LEU A 20 -21.04 -6.15 -8.34
N VAL A 21 -20.02 -5.29 -8.33
CA VAL A 21 -18.96 -5.34 -7.32
C VAL A 21 -19.28 -4.34 -6.23
N THR A 22 -19.44 -4.82 -5.00
CA THR A 22 -19.68 -3.96 -3.83
C THR A 22 -18.36 -3.34 -3.39
N LEU A 23 -18.30 -2.02 -3.36
CA LEU A 23 -17.16 -1.28 -2.83
C LEU A 23 -17.18 -1.27 -1.31
N VAL A 24 -16.10 -1.68 -0.70
CA VAL A 24 -15.91 -1.58 0.76
C VAL A 24 -15.15 -0.29 1.05
N TRP A 25 -15.84 0.66 1.67
CA TRP A 25 -15.24 1.92 2.07
C TRP A 25 -14.67 1.82 3.47
N THR A 26 -13.43 2.25 3.63
CA THR A 26 -12.75 2.37 4.92
C THR A 26 -12.50 3.85 5.20
N THR A 27 -12.97 4.32 6.35
CA THR A 27 -12.74 5.71 6.78
C THR A 27 -11.44 5.80 7.57
N TYR A 28 -10.55 6.66 7.12
CA TYR A 28 -9.35 7.06 7.86
C TYR A 28 -9.59 8.45 8.44
N ALA A 29 -9.56 8.56 9.76
CA ALA A 29 -9.75 9.82 10.46
C ALA A 29 -8.65 10.01 11.51
N ILE A 30 -8.12 11.20 11.58
CA ILE A 30 -7.07 11.58 12.53
C ILE A 30 -7.21 13.06 12.87
N GLY A 31 -6.68 13.47 14.02
CA GLY A 31 -6.70 14.88 14.39
C GLY A 31 -5.74 15.18 15.50
N PHE A 32 -5.65 16.47 15.84
CA PHE A 32 -4.93 16.95 17.00
C PHE A 32 -5.65 18.14 17.64
N THR A 33 -5.25 18.48 18.83
CA THR A 33 -5.80 19.61 19.59
C THR A 33 -4.72 20.61 19.93
N MET A 34 -5.12 21.88 19.95
CA MET A 34 -4.31 23.01 20.44
C MET A 34 -5.04 23.69 21.59
N VAL A 35 -4.27 24.26 22.50
CA VAL A 35 -4.78 25.05 23.63
C VAL A 35 -4.11 26.39 23.56
N PRO A 36 -4.75 27.42 22.95
CA PRO A 36 -4.13 28.74 22.80
C PRO A 36 -3.63 29.35 24.12
N ALA A 37 -4.35 29.14 25.20
CA ALA A 37 -3.98 29.63 26.51
C ALA A 37 -2.62 29.10 27.04
N ALA A 38 -2.17 27.95 26.57
CA ALA A 38 -0.85 27.39 26.93
C ALA A 38 0.32 28.15 26.29
N TYR A 39 0.05 28.93 25.24
CA TYR A 39 1.03 29.68 24.45
C TYR A 39 0.89 31.19 24.71
N SER A 40 0.32 31.59 25.83
CA SER A 40 0.02 32.99 26.12
C SER A 40 1.22 33.91 25.80
N ASN A 41 0.96 34.89 24.94
CA ASN A 41 1.92 35.88 24.45
C ASN A 41 3.10 35.35 23.62
N ASN A 42 3.03 34.08 23.08
CA ASN A 42 4.07 33.53 22.23
C ASN A 42 3.49 32.90 20.97
N GLU A 43 3.14 33.72 20.00
CA GLU A 43 2.62 33.29 18.70
C GLU A 43 3.58 32.34 17.93
N ILE A 44 4.88 32.60 18.03
CA ILE A 44 5.91 31.78 17.38
C ILE A 44 5.88 30.35 17.93
N SER A 45 5.75 30.19 19.24
CA SER A 45 5.65 28.85 19.85
C SER A 45 4.38 28.14 19.48
N TYR A 46 3.25 28.84 19.37
CA TYR A 46 1.98 28.26 18.88
C TYR A 46 2.10 27.77 17.44
N GLN A 47 2.59 28.60 16.53
CA GLN A 47 2.77 28.23 15.11
C GLN A 47 3.74 27.05 14.94
N HIS A 48 4.84 27.07 15.70
CA HIS A 48 5.82 25.97 15.63
C HIS A 48 5.22 24.65 16.11
N ASP A 49 4.48 24.65 17.23
CA ASP A 49 3.83 23.43 17.73
C ASP A 49 2.70 22.96 16.80
N PHE A 50 1.93 23.90 16.22
CA PHE A 50 0.93 23.59 15.20
C PHE A 50 1.56 22.88 14.00
N MET A 51 2.64 23.42 13.43
CA MET A 51 3.31 22.81 12.28
C MET A 51 3.87 21.42 12.61
N ARG A 52 4.44 21.25 13.79
CA ARG A 52 4.93 19.95 14.28
C ARG A 52 3.81 18.92 14.40
N LYS A 53 2.66 19.30 14.99
CA LYS A 53 1.50 18.43 15.14
C LYS A 53 0.87 18.10 13.78
N MET A 54 0.77 19.09 12.91
CA MET A 54 0.28 18.92 11.54
C MET A 54 1.13 17.91 10.75
N GLU A 55 2.45 18.08 10.79
CA GLU A 55 3.38 17.14 10.12
C GLU A 55 3.24 15.72 10.67
N LYS A 56 3.22 15.56 11.99
CA LYS A 56 3.04 14.25 12.64
C LYS A 56 1.71 13.60 12.25
N THR A 57 0.63 14.36 12.22
CA THR A 57 -0.70 13.90 11.87
C THR A 57 -0.77 13.50 10.41
N THR A 58 -0.22 14.31 9.51
CA THR A 58 -0.17 14.01 8.08
C THR A 58 0.63 12.74 7.79
N ARG A 59 1.79 12.57 8.43
CA ARG A 59 2.60 11.35 8.28
C ARG A 59 1.86 10.11 8.80
N ALA A 60 1.16 10.22 9.93
CA ALA A 60 0.40 9.11 10.47
C ALA A 60 -0.79 8.71 9.58
N LEU A 61 -1.45 9.69 8.94
CA LEU A 61 -2.51 9.41 7.97
C LEU A 61 -1.94 8.75 6.71
N ALA A 62 -0.81 9.23 6.19
CA ALA A 62 -0.14 8.62 5.05
C ALA A 62 0.28 7.16 5.34
N ASP A 63 0.84 6.89 6.51
CA ASP A 63 1.20 5.52 6.93
C ASP A 63 -0.02 4.61 7.06
N ALA A 64 -1.14 5.13 7.58
CA ALA A 64 -2.38 4.36 7.67
C ALA A 64 -2.96 4.02 6.29
N LEU A 65 -2.91 4.94 5.34
CA LEU A 65 -3.32 4.71 3.96
C LEU A 65 -2.43 3.67 3.26
N ASP A 66 -1.12 3.76 3.46
CA ASP A 66 -0.17 2.80 2.90
C ASP A 66 -0.37 1.39 3.49
N LYS A 67 -0.60 1.27 4.79
CA LYS A 67 -0.97 0.00 5.44
C LYS A 67 -2.24 -0.60 4.84
N GLY A 68 -3.25 0.23 4.58
CA GLY A 68 -4.48 -0.20 3.93
C GLY A 68 -4.23 -0.71 2.52
N ALA A 69 -3.39 -0.03 1.73
CA ALA A 69 -3.01 -0.46 0.40
C ALA A 69 -2.28 -1.80 0.42
N VAL A 70 -1.29 -1.97 1.28
CA VAL A 70 -0.55 -3.24 1.45
C VAL A 70 -1.49 -4.37 1.89
N ALA A 71 -2.43 -4.10 2.80
CA ALA A 71 -3.43 -5.08 3.22
C ALA A 71 -4.33 -5.52 2.05
N ALA A 72 -4.72 -4.59 1.17
CA ALA A 72 -5.47 -4.90 -0.03
C ALA A 72 -4.67 -5.76 -1.03
N LEU A 73 -3.37 -5.49 -1.21
CA LEU A 73 -2.48 -6.34 -2.01
C LEU A 73 -2.35 -7.75 -1.41
N GLU A 74 -2.20 -7.84 -0.09
CA GLU A 74 -2.10 -9.12 0.63
C GLU A 74 -3.37 -9.95 0.48
N ALA A 75 -4.53 -9.34 0.61
CA ALA A 75 -5.82 -10.03 0.49
C ALA A 75 -6.11 -10.54 -0.93
N ASN A 76 -5.61 -9.85 -1.97
CA ASN A 76 -5.90 -10.14 -3.36
C ASN A 76 -4.73 -10.76 -4.14
N LYS A 77 -3.68 -11.22 -3.46
CA LYS A 77 -2.57 -11.91 -4.13
C LYS A 77 -3.05 -13.17 -4.86
N THR A 78 -2.40 -13.49 -5.97
CA THR A 78 -2.79 -14.66 -6.76
C THR A 78 -2.61 -15.96 -5.98
N GLN A 79 -3.55 -16.87 -6.17
CA GLN A 79 -3.51 -18.23 -5.64
C GLN A 79 -3.11 -19.25 -6.71
N VAL A 80 -3.21 -18.87 -7.97
CA VAL A 80 -2.99 -19.73 -9.12
C VAL A 80 -1.88 -19.13 -9.98
N PHE A 81 -0.90 -19.97 -10.31
CA PHE A 81 0.18 -19.60 -11.20
C PHE A 81 0.17 -20.56 -12.41
N LYS A 82 0.16 -20.04 -13.61
CA LYS A 82 0.32 -20.84 -14.82
C LYS A 82 1.75 -21.35 -14.98
N THR A 83 2.71 -20.60 -14.49
CA THR A 83 4.11 -21.00 -14.41
C THR A 83 4.76 -20.38 -13.19
N LEU A 84 5.60 -21.14 -12.53
CA LEU A 84 6.43 -20.67 -11.41
C LEU A 84 7.91 -20.67 -11.80
N LEU A 85 8.23 -21.04 -13.05
CA LEU A 85 9.60 -21.26 -13.50
C LEU A 85 10.34 -22.19 -12.51
N ASN A 86 11.42 -21.73 -11.92
CA ASN A 86 12.24 -22.48 -10.96
C ASN A 86 11.90 -22.20 -9.49
N TYR A 87 10.78 -21.54 -9.22
CA TYR A 87 10.38 -21.15 -7.87
C TYR A 87 9.32 -22.10 -7.31
N GLN A 88 9.21 -22.12 -5.99
CA GLN A 88 8.17 -22.86 -5.27
C GLN A 88 7.10 -21.91 -4.74
N GLN A 89 5.89 -22.41 -4.60
CA GLN A 89 4.78 -21.71 -3.97
C GLN A 89 4.49 -22.32 -2.60
N VAL A 90 4.44 -21.48 -1.59
CA VAL A 90 3.97 -21.85 -0.25
C VAL A 90 2.96 -20.81 0.21
N GLY A 91 1.72 -21.21 0.47
CA GLY A 91 0.67 -20.32 0.98
C GLY A 91 0.41 -19.11 0.08
N ASN A 92 0.31 -19.28 -1.24
CA ASN A 92 0.11 -18.20 -2.23
C ASN A 92 1.27 -17.19 -2.28
N VAL A 93 2.46 -17.60 -1.88
CA VAL A 93 3.67 -16.78 -1.92
C VAL A 93 4.75 -17.53 -2.69
N VAL A 94 5.35 -16.86 -3.65
CA VAL A 94 6.50 -17.38 -4.40
C VAL A 94 7.73 -17.34 -3.49
N GLN A 95 8.29 -18.49 -3.18
CA GLN A 95 9.50 -18.59 -2.37
C GLN A 95 10.72 -18.47 -3.29
N VAL A 96 11.57 -17.49 -3.00
CA VAL A 96 12.75 -17.18 -3.79
C VAL A 96 13.99 -17.57 -2.99
N PRO A 97 14.79 -18.55 -3.46
CA PRO A 97 16.08 -18.87 -2.84
C PRO A 97 17.02 -17.66 -2.88
N THR A 98 17.91 -17.54 -1.91
CA THR A 98 18.85 -16.42 -1.82
C THR A 98 19.72 -16.28 -3.07
N GLN A 99 20.12 -17.40 -3.68
CA GLN A 99 20.95 -17.40 -4.88
C GLN A 99 20.21 -16.80 -6.09
N MET A 100 18.88 -16.92 -6.14
CA MET A 100 18.02 -16.42 -7.22
C MET A 100 17.38 -15.06 -6.89
N ALA A 101 17.83 -14.39 -5.83
CA ALA A 101 17.24 -13.14 -5.37
C ALA A 101 17.27 -12.01 -6.41
N THR A 102 18.26 -12.00 -7.29
CA THR A 102 18.36 -11.02 -8.38
C THR A 102 17.62 -11.46 -9.64
N GLU A 103 17.50 -12.76 -9.86
CA GLU A 103 16.86 -13.33 -11.05
C GLU A 103 15.34 -13.15 -11.02
N ILE A 104 14.74 -13.21 -9.82
CA ILE A 104 13.28 -13.04 -9.66
C ILE A 104 12.76 -11.75 -10.30
N LEU A 105 13.54 -10.68 -10.30
CA LEU A 105 13.15 -9.41 -10.91
C LEU A 105 13.00 -9.53 -12.44
N GLY A 106 13.79 -10.38 -13.10
CA GLY A 106 13.63 -10.72 -14.51
C GLY A 106 12.48 -11.70 -14.75
N ASP A 107 12.36 -12.69 -13.88
CA ASP A 107 11.44 -13.82 -14.04
C ASP A 107 9.95 -13.44 -13.76
N ILE A 108 9.70 -12.35 -13.06
CA ILE A 108 8.33 -11.84 -12.87
C ILE A 108 7.66 -11.49 -14.20
N ASN A 109 8.39 -10.97 -15.19
CA ASN A 109 7.82 -10.63 -16.50
C ASN A 109 7.24 -11.87 -17.22
N PRO A 110 7.97 -12.98 -17.41
CA PRO A 110 7.39 -14.18 -18.01
C PRO A 110 6.27 -14.80 -17.15
N MET A 111 6.32 -14.68 -15.82
CA MET A 111 5.20 -15.13 -14.97
C MET A 111 3.92 -14.32 -15.23
N MET A 112 4.02 -13.00 -15.34
CA MET A 112 2.89 -12.13 -15.65
C MET A 112 2.37 -12.36 -17.07
N ARG A 113 3.26 -12.48 -18.05
CA ARG A 113 2.88 -12.77 -19.44
C ARG A 113 2.16 -14.12 -19.58
N ALA A 114 2.58 -15.16 -18.88
CA ALA A 114 1.89 -16.45 -18.87
C ALA A 114 0.45 -16.34 -18.38
N ASN A 115 0.14 -15.34 -17.56
CA ASN A 115 -1.20 -15.02 -17.08
C ASN A 115 -1.93 -13.96 -17.93
N CYS A 116 -1.37 -13.58 -19.10
CA CYS A 116 -1.93 -12.58 -20.03
C CYS A 116 -2.02 -11.16 -19.43
N TYR A 117 -1.15 -10.81 -18.49
CA TYR A 117 -1.04 -9.45 -17.95
C TYR A 117 -0.03 -8.60 -18.73
N PRO A 118 -0.17 -7.26 -18.67
CA PRO A 118 0.73 -6.35 -19.36
C PRO A 118 2.17 -6.45 -18.86
N GLU A 119 3.10 -5.99 -19.70
CA GLU A 119 4.54 -6.06 -19.43
C GLU A 119 5.01 -5.04 -18.38
N MET A 120 4.29 -3.93 -18.22
CA MET A 120 4.62 -2.94 -17.22
C MET A 120 4.15 -3.41 -15.84
N ILE A 121 5.09 -3.47 -14.91
CA ILE A 121 4.87 -4.05 -13.58
C ILE A 121 5.31 -3.05 -12.52
N HIS A 122 4.48 -2.87 -11.51
CA HIS A 122 4.82 -2.14 -10.30
C HIS A 122 5.28 -3.11 -9.22
N ILE A 123 6.48 -2.90 -8.70
CA ILE A 123 7.01 -3.68 -7.58
C ILE A 123 6.92 -2.84 -6.32
N VAL A 124 6.18 -3.35 -5.34
CA VAL A 124 6.08 -2.76 -4.00
C VAL A 124 6.87 -3.63 -3.04
N GLY A 125 7.98 -3.13 -2.54
CA GLY A 125 8.90 -3.91 -1.73
C GLY A 125 9.34 -3.21 -0.45
N ASN A 126 9.87 -4.00 0.46
CA ASN A 126 10.44 -3.50 1.71
C ASN A 126 11.95 -3.19 1.58
N ALA A 127 12.60 -2.86 2.70
CA ALA A 127 14.02 -2.49 2.75
C ALA A 127 14.97 -3.56 2.18
N GLY A 128 14.66 -4.84 2.36
CA GLY A 128 15.46 -5.94 1.82
C GLY A 128 15.44 -5.96 0.30
N VAL A 129 14.26 -5.78 -0.29
CA VAL A 129 14.09 -5.70 -1.75
C VAL A 129 14.70 -4.41 -2.29
N ASP A 130 14.53 -3.27 -1.63
CA ASP A 130 15.15 -2.00 -2.04
C ASP A 130 16.69 -2.12 -2.10
N SER A 131 17.29 -2.81 -1.13
CA SER A 131 18.73 -3.08 -1.15
C SER A 131 19.19 -3.88 -2.37
N LEU A 132 18.41 -4.91 -2.78
CA LEU A 132 18.71 -5.69 -3.98
C LEU A 132 18.59 -4.84 -5.25
N ILE A 133 17.52 -4.07 -5.33
CA ILE A 133 17.24 -3.21 -6.46
C ILE A 133 18.33 -2.16 -6.63
N ARG A 134 18.81 -1.54 -5.55
CA ARG A 134 19.92 -0.59 -5.60
C ARG A 134 21.21 -1.21 -6.09
N LYS A 135 21.47 -2.47 -5.79
CA LYS A 135 22.62 -3.20 -6.33
C LYS A 135 22.49 -3.45 -7.84
N LEU A 136 21.28 -3.71 -8.31
CA LEU A 136 20.96 -3.87 -9.72
C LEU A 136 20.87 -2.52 -10.46
N ALA A 137 20.58 -1.44 -9.75
CA ALA A 137 20.44 -0.09 -10.32
C ALA A 137 21.72 0.48 -10.93
N GLN A 138 22.86 -0.13 -10.71
CA GLN A 138 24.05 0.15 -11.50
C GLN A 138 23.82 -0.09 -13.00
N HIS A 139 22.78 -0.82 -13.35
CA HIS A 139 22.34 -1.13 -14.71
C HIS A 139 20.98 -0.53 -15.08
N GLY A 140 20.32 0.19 -14.17
CA GLY A 140 19.01 0.80 -14.37
C GLY A 140 19.08 2.31 -14.65
N VAL A 141 18.02 2.85 -15.22
CA VAL A 141 17.86 4.28 -15.45
C VAL A 141 17.01 4.88 -14.33
N TYR A 142 17.58 5.83 -13.59
CA TYR A 142 16.84 6.64 -12.64
C TYR A 142 16.11 7.75 -13.40
N ASN A 143 14.78 7.78 -13.33
CA ASN A 143 13.99 8.85 -13.91
C ASN A 143 13.91 10.03 -12.93
N ASP A 144 14.70 11.07 -13.20
CA ASP A 144 14.82 12.26 -12.35
C ASP A 144 13.52 13.09 -12.31
N VAL A 145 12.73 13.06 -13.38
CA VAL A 145 11.47 13.81 -13.47
C VAL A 145 10.42 13.25 -12.52
N ASN A 146 10.28 11.95 -12.44
CA ASN A 146 9.28 11.26 -11.61
C ASN A 146 9.84 10.77 -10.28
N LYS A 147 11.13 10.94 -10.03
CA LYS A 147 11.85 10.39 -8.86
C LYS A 147 11.57 8.89 -8.63
N ARG A 148 11.43 8.15 -9.72
CA ARG A 148 11.15 6.73 -9.73
C ARG A 148 12.33 5.97 -10.29
N MET A 149 12.59 4.80 -9.73
CA MET A 149 13.53 3.87 -10.31
C MET A 149 12.78 2.94 -11.25
N GLU A 150 13.18 2.93 -12.52
CA GLU A 150 12.64 2.06 -13.55
C GLU A 150 13.72 1.09 -14.00
N TYR A 151 13.43 -0.19 -14.03
CA TYR A 151 14.32 -1.23 -14.49
C TYR A 151 13.51 -2.26 -15.28
N ASP A 152 13.85 -2.45 -16.55
CA ASP A 152 13.25 -3.49 -17.41
C ASP A 152 11.71 -3.49 -17.35
N ASN A 153 11.07 -2.33 -17.66
CA ASN A 153 9.63 -2.11 -17.60
C ASN A 153 9.01 -2.30 -16.20
N LYS A 154 9.79 -2.16 -15.14
CA LYS A 154 9.32 -2.23 -13.76
C LYS A 154 9.49 -0.89 -13.05
N VAL A 155 8.43 -0.47 -12.38
CA VAL A 155 8.45 0.70 -11.50
C VAL A 155 8.53 0.22 -10.05
N LEU A 156 9.50 0.75 -9.32
CA LEU A 156 9.83 0.30 -7.97
C LEU A 156 9.29 1.27 -6.94
N HIS A 157 8.56 0.74 -5.98
CA HIS A 157 7.99 1.47 -4.86
C HIS A 157 8.51 0.86 -3.56
N TYR A 158 8.93 1.72 -2.66
CA TYR A 158 9.39 1.32 -1.34
C TYR A 158 8.33 1.62 -0.28
N THR A 159 8.07 0.66 0.60
CA THR A 159 7.28 0.88 1.80
C THR A 159 7.79 0.04 2.97
N ASN A 160 7.73 0.62 4.18
CA ASN A 160 8.03 -0.09 5.42
C ASN A 160 6.87 -1.01 5.88
N ASN A 161 5.71 -0.89 5.26
CA ASN A 161 4.50 -1.60 5.68
C ASN A 161 4.36 -3.01 5.08
N VAL A 162 5.22 -3.36 4.11
CA VAL A 162 5.39 -4.74 3.69
C VAL A 162 6.24 -5.46 4.73
N THR A 163 5.59 -6.31 5.53
CA THR A 163 6.26 -7.06 6.59
C THR A 163 6.95 -8.29 6.03
N ASP A 164 8.17 -8.54 6.50
CA ASP A 164 8.88 -9.78 6.19
C ASP A 164 8.27 -10.95 6.96
N GLU A 165 8.13 -12.06 6.27
CA GLU A 165 7.94 -13.34 6.94
C GLU A 165 9.23 -13.70 7.72
N ALA A 166 9.10 -14.51 8.76
CA ALA A 166 10.24 -14.94 9.56
C ALA A 166 11.34 -15.55 8.65
N GLN A 167 12.58 -15.14 8.90
CA GLN A 167 13.76 -15.60 8.16
C GLN A 167 13.79 -15.24 6.67
N LYS A 168 13.12 -14.15 6.26
CA LYS A 168 13.19 -13.61 4.91
C LYS A 168 14.10 -12.39 4.87
N MET A 169 14.82 -12.24 3.74
CA MET A 169 15.65 -11.07 3.49
C MET A 169 14.82 -9.90 2.97
N GLY A 170 13.73 -10.19 2.27
CA GLY A 170 12.83 -9.20 1.71
C GLY A 170 11.55 -9.81 1.19
N THR A 171 10.51 -9.02 1.19
CA THR A 171 9.19 -9.37 0.63
C THR A 171 8.75 -8.29 -0.34
N MET A 172 8.16 -8.70 -1.46
CA MET A 172 7.65 -7.80 -2.48
C MET A 172 6.33 -8.27 -3.06
N PHE A 173 5.57 -7.30 -3.56
CA PHE A 173 4.42 -7.52 -4.42
C PHE A 173 4.75 -7.01 -5.83
N ALA A 174 4.55 -7.84 -6.83
CA ALA A 174 4.57 -7.45 -8.21
C ALA A 174 3.12 -7.30 -8.70
N VAL A 175 2.77 -6.13 -9.17
CA VAL A 175 1.41 -5.75 -9.55
C VAL A 175 1.41 -5.32 -11.01
N ALA A 176 0.54 -5.92 -11.82
CA ALA A 176 0.40 -5.52 -13.22
C ALA A 176 -0.23 -4.11 -13.30
N ASP A 177 0.31 -3.27 -14.18
CA ASP A 177 -0.15 -1.90 -14.35
C ASP A 177 -1.65 -1.82 -14.68
N GLY A 178 -2.33 -0.81 -14.13
CA GLY A 178 -3.75 -0.56 -14.34
C GLY A 178 -4.71 -1.52 -13.61
N ASN A 179 -4.23 -2.51 -12.88
CA ASN A 179 -5.08 -3.52 -12.23
C ASN A 179 -5.38 -3.24 -10.76
N VAL A 180 -4.70 -2.27 -10.17
CA VAL A 180 -4.95 -1.82 -8.80
C VAL A 180 -5.16 -0.33 -8.80
N GLY A 181 -6.18 0.12 -8.10
CA GLY A 181 -6.53 1.52 -8.00
C GLY A 181 -7.01 1.90 -6.60
N ILE A 182 -7.11 3.18 -6.38
CA ILE A 182 -7.63 3.74 -5.15
C ILE A 182 -8.76 4.71 -5.51
N LEU A 183 -9.91 4.53 -4.90
CA LEU A 183 -10.99 5.50 -4.93
C LEU A 183 -11.04 6.25 -3.62
N THR A 184 -11.23 7.54 -3.69
CA THR A 184 -11.37 8.39 -2.51
C THR A 184 -12.65 9.20 -2.58
N ARG A 185 -13.26 9.40 -1.44
CA ARG A 185 -14.35 10.36 -1.28
C ARG A 185 -14.22 11.09 0.04
N VAL A 186 -14.78 12.28 0.09
CA VAL A 186 -14.98 13.02 1.32
C VAL A 186 -16.49 13.14 1.54
N ASP A 187 -16.96 12.60 2.66
CA ASP A 187 -18.39 12.64 2.99
C ASP A 187 -18.80 14.04 3.47
N ARG A 188 -19.23 14.86 2.51
CA ARG A 188 -19.69 16.23 2.78
C ARG A 188 -20.95 16.27 3.65
N GLU A 189 -21.79 15.26 3.56
CA GLU A 189 -23.04 15.21 4.34
C GLU A 189 -22.79 14.92 5.81
N ALA A 190 -21.81 14.09 6.14
CA ALA A 190 -21.41 13.85 7.52
C ALA A 190 -20.97 15.14 8.21
N TYR A 191 -20.21 15.98 7.51
CA TYR A 191 -19.79 17.29 8.02
C TYR A 191 -20.94 18.30 8.14
N ARG A 192 -21.87 18.32 7.20
CA ARG A 192 -23.05 19.19 7.27
C ARG A 192 -23.98 18.84 8.43
N ARG A 193 -24.11 17.57 8.76
CA ARG A 193 -24.96 17.10 9.88
C ARG A 193 -24.40 17.46 11.24
N THR A 194 -23.08 17.59 11.35
CA THR A 194 -22.35 17.92 12.59
C THR A 194 -22.24 19.42 12.85
N ARG A 195 -22.87 20.30 12.08
CA ARG A 195 -22.86 21.74 12.27
C ARG A 195 -23.57 22.15 13.57
N ALA A 196 -22.86 21.94 14.69
CA ALA A 196 -23.00 22.83 15.82
C ALA A 196 -22.23 24.14 15.50
N ASN A 197 -22.69 25.26 16.05
CA ASN A 197 -22.05 26.56 15.86
C ASN A 197 -20.53 26.45 16.01
N PHE A 198 -19.76 27.07 15.09
CA PHE A 198 -18.30 27.11 15.04
C PHE A 198 -17.57 25.91 14.41
N HIS A 199 -18.22 25.07 13.63
CA HIS A 199 -17.54 24.09 12.79
C HIS A 199 -17.26 24.67 11.39
N GLU A 200 -15.99 24.74 11.05
CA GLU A 200 -15.52 25.02 9.71
C GLU A 200 -15.03 23.70 9.09
N TRP A 201 -15.32 23.47 7.85
CA TRP A 201 -14.78 22.35 7.12
C TRP A 201 -14.44 22.73 5.68
N ASP A 202 -13.43 22.08 5.14
CA ASP A 202 -12.95 22.27 3.78
C ASP A 202 -12.35 20.99 3.25
N ILE A 203 -12.10 20.93 1.95
CA ILE A 203 -11.34 19.87 1.30
C ILE A 203 -9.96 20.40 1.02
N VAL A 204 -8.98 19.78 1.66
CA VAL A 204 -7.58 20.19 1.57
C VAL A 204 -6.72 19.08 0.97
N ARG A 205 -5.59 19.45 0.40
CA ARG A 205 -4.52 18.52 0.07
C ARG A 205 -3.43 18.66 1.15
N LEU A 206 -3.15 17.56 1.81
CA LEU A 206 -2.13 17.53 2.84
C LEU A 206 -0.74 17.26 2.23
N PRO A 207 0.34 17.76 2.81
CA PRO A 207 1.69 17.35 2.45
C PRO A 207 1.82 15.82 2.51
N TYR A 208 2.58 15.23 1.60
CA TYR A 208 2.80 13.78 1.48
C TYR A 208 1.57 12.94 1.06
N ILE A 209 0.39 13.54 0.93
CA ILE A 209 -0.84 12.84 0.53
C ILE A 209 -1.41 13.57 -0.69
N ASP A 210 -1.29 12.95 -1.86
CA ASP A 210 -1.87 13.50 -3.12
C ASP A 210 -3.33 13.10 -3.31
N LEU A 211 -4.10 13.13 -2.23
CA LEU A 211 -5.52 12.81 -2.20
C LEU A 211 -6.29 13.95 -1.56
N PRO A 212 -7.54 14.21 -2.00
CA PRO A 212 -8.41 15.15 -1.33
C PRO A 212 -8.81 14.61 0.05
N VAL A 213 -8.55 15.38 1.09
CA VAL A 213 -8.86 15.03 2.49
C VAL A 213 -9.83 16.06 3.04
N GLY A 214 -10.87 15.62 3.72
CA GLY A 214 -11.76 16.49 4.45
C GLY A 214 -11.09 17.00 5.71
N SER A 215 -11.01 18.31 5.85
CA SER A 215 -10.52 18.99 7.05
C SER A 215 -11.70 19.60 7.80
N HIS A 216 -11.72 19.48 9.09
CA HIS A 216 -12.68 20.19 9.94
C HIS A 216 -11.99 20.82 11.14
N TYR A 217 -12.45 21.99 11.48
CA TYR A 217 -11.98 22.76 12.61
C TYR A 217 -13.16 23.15 13.48
N TYR A 218 -13.01 23.00 14.79
CA TYR A 218 -13.97 23.53 15.75
C TYR A 218 -13.28 23.88 17.08
N THR A 219 -13.94 24.74 17.82
CA THR A 219 -13.51 25.12 19.16
C THR A 219 -14.50 24.59 20.19
N ALA A 220 -14.01 24.14 21.32
CA ALA A 220 -14.83 23.74 22.44
C ALA A 220 -14.20 24.23 23.75
N VAL A 221 -15.07 24.64 24.68
CA VAL A 221 -14.66 24.92 26.05
C VAL A 221 -14.52 23.55 26.76
N GLY A 222 -13.34 23.26 27.27
CA GLY A 222 -13.04 21.98 27.91
C GLY A 222 -12.50 22.15 29.31
N ASP A 223 -12.77 21.17 30.16
CA ASP A 223 -12.08 21.03 31.43
C ASP A 223 -10.61 20.65 31.20
N GLN A 224 -9.70 21.43 31.67
CA GLN A 224 -8.24 21.24 31.56
C GLN A 224 -7.59 20.74 32.84
N SER A 225 -8.36 20.39 33.86
CA SER A 225 -7.86 19.95 35.16
C SER A 225 -6.85 18.80 35.07
N GLY A 226 -6.95 17.97 34.02
CA GLY A 226 -6.05 16.82 33.78
C GLY A 226 -4.72 17.18 33.07
N ILE A 227 -4.59 18.34 32.46
CA ILE A 227 -3.41 18.68 31.62
C ILE A 227 -2.29 19.33 32.44
N MET A 228 -2.61 20.04 33.50
CA MET A 228 -1.64 20.83 34.25
C MET A 228 -1.46 20.41 35.71
N GLY A 229 -2.12 19.37 36.20
CA GLY A 229 -1.95 18.90 37.58
C GLY A 229 -2.35 19.92 38.69
N ALA A 230 -2.95 21.03 38.32
CA ALA A 230 -3.36 22.08 39.23
C ALA A 230 -4.88 22.23 39.15
N ALA A 231 -5.53 21.97 40.27
CA ALA A 231 -6.91 22.32 40.50
C ALA A 231 -7.05 23.86 40.61
N THR A 232 -6.97 24.55 39.49
CA THR A 232 -7.26 25.97 39.44
C THR A 232 -8.55 26.18 38.68
N ALA A 233 -9.51 26.80 39.36
CA ALA A 233 -10.83 27.12 38.81
C ALA A 233 -10.78 27.95 37.53
N ASP A 234 -9.68 28.63 37.26
CA ASP A 234 -9.48 29.48 36.08
C ASP A 234 -9.17 28.70 34.77
N LEU A 235 -8.87 27.41 34.85
CA LEU A 235 -8.58 26.58 33.66
C LEU A 235 -9.82 25.88 33.11
N THR A 236 -10.94 25.89 33.79
CA THR A 236 -12.19 25.26 33.35
C THR A 236 -12.80 25.91 32.12
N CYS A 237 -12.42 27.16 31.83
CA CYS A 237 -12.92 27.93 30.68
C CYS A 237 -11.94 28.00 29.51
N ALA A 238 -10.86 27.22 29.53
CA ALA A 238 -9.89 27.28 28.44
C ALA A 238 -10.47 26.69 27.13
N VAL A 239 -10.35 27.47 26.07
CA VAL A 239 -10.77 27.05 24.73
C VAL A 239 -9.76 26.07 24.18
N LYS A 240 -10.25 24.91 23.71
CA LYS A 240 -9.49 23.96 22.92
C LYS A 240 -9.89 24.09 21.46
N GLU A 241 -8.91 24.10 20.60
CA GLU A 241 -9.05 24.03 19.16
C GLU A 241 -8.83 22.60 18.70
N TYR A 242 -9.72 22.11 17.88
CA TYR A 242 -9.69 20.75 17.34
C TYR A 242 -9.51 20.83 15.82
N PHE A 243 -8.49 20.17 15.34
CA PHE A 243 -8.18 20.03 13.92
C PHE A 243 -8.32 18.55 13.55
N GLY A 244 -9.27 18.23 12.69
CA GLY A 244 -9.55 16.88 12.25
C GLY A 244 -9.37 16.73 10.75
N PHE A 245 -8.92 15.56 10.33
CA PHE A 245 -8.77 15.19 8.93
C PHE A 245 -9.37 13.82 8.71
N SER A 246 -10.12 13.66 7.63
CA SER A 246 -10.68 12.36 7.29
C SER A 246 -10.83 12.16 5.78
N VAL A 247 -10.74 10.92 5.36
CA VAL A 247 -10.94 10.48 3.98
C VAL A 247 -11.51 9.08 3.98
N ASP A 248 -12.49 8.83 3.15
CA ASP A 248 -12.96 7.49 2.87
C ASP A 248 -12.23 6.94 1.65
N VAL A 249 -11.72 5.74 1.77
CA VAL A 249 -10.93 5.08 0.74
C VAL A 249 -11.51 3.71 0.43
N ALA A 250 -11.59 3.38 -0.84
CA ALA A 250 -11.82 2.01 -1.31
C ALA A 250 -10.65 1.59 -2.20
N TYR A 251 -10.02 0.47 -1.85
CA TYR A 251 -8.98 -0.13 -2.66
C TYR A 251 -9.63 -1.04 -3.70
N LEU A 252 -9.31 -0.79 -4.96
CA LEU A 252 -9.82 -1.55 -6.09
C LEU A 252 -8.75 -2.51 -6.59
N VAL A 253 -9.15 -3.73 -6.82
CA VAL A 253 -8.34 -4.72 -7.53
C VAL A 253 -9.18 -5.24 -8.68
N ALA A 254 -8.55 -5.52 -9.82
CA ALA A 254 -9.24 -6.07 -10.97
C ALA A 254 -10.10 -7.28 -10.56
N TYR A 255 -11.37 -7.23 -10.97
CA TYR A 255 -12.32 -8.28 -10.61
C TYR A 255 -11.91 -9.62 -11.23
N ASN A 256 -11.85 -10.64 -10.40
CA ASN A 256 -11.64 -12.01 -10.82
C ASN A 256 -12.83 -12.86 -10.37
N SER A 257 -13.61 -13.35 -11.33
CA SER A 257 -14.80 -14.16 -11.08
C SER A 257 -14.48 -15.54 -10.50
N ASN A 258 -13.27 -16.03 -10.71
CA ASN A 258 -12.85 -17.35 -10.23
C ASN A 258 -11.37 -17.34 -9.81
N PRO A 259 -11.05 -16.88 -8.60
CA PRO A 259 -9.67 -16.78 -8.11
C PRO A 259 -8.99 -18.13 -7.89
N GLU A 260 -9.74 -19.24 -7.89
CA GLU A 260 -9.18 -20.59 -7.76
C GLU A 260 -8.63 -21.13 -9.09
N THR A 261 -9.09 -20.60 -10.22
CA THR A 261 -8.68 -21.08 -11.54
C THR A 261 -7.99 -20.02 -12.39
N VAL A 262 -8.19 -18.76 -12.05
CA VAL A 262 -7.63 -17.61 -12.78
C VAL A 262 -6.71 -16.82 -11.86
N ALA A 263 -5.50 -16.53 -12.33
CA ALA A 263 -4.54 -15.74 -11.57
C ALA A 263 -5.04 -14.30 -11.38
N ASN A 264 -4.77 -13.73 -10.21
CA ASN A 264 -4.91 -12.30 -9.97
C ASN A 264 -3.67 -11.54 -10.48
N PRO A 265 -3.77 -10.25 -10.78
CA PRO A 265 -2.66 -9.44 -11.28
C PRO A 265 -1.64 -9.05 -10.20
N ILE A 266 -1.57 -9.78 -9.12
CA ILE A 266 -0.72 -9.49 -7.95
C ILE A 266 0.04 -10.76 -7.57
N ILE A 267 1.36 -10.73 -7.69
CA ILE A 267 2.25 -11.82 -7.26
C ILE A 267 2.99 -11.37 -6.00
N LYS A 268 2.87 -12.13 -4.92
CA LYS A 268 3.71 -11.94 -3.73
C LYS A 268 4.93 -12.85 -3.83
N ALA A 269 6.13 -12.30 -3.63
CA ALA A 269 7.36 -13.05 -3.56
C ALA A 269 8.10 -12.75 -2.25
N ALA A 270 8.61 -13.80 -1.62
CA ALA A 270 9.41 -13.71 -0.40
C ALA A 270 10.80 -14.29 -0.65
N ILE A 271 11.83 -13.49 -0.40
CA ILE A 271 13.23 -13.82 -0.67
C ILE A 271 13.84 -14.38 0.63
N ALA A 272 14.38 -15.60 0.58
CA ALA A 272 14.99 -16.22 1.73
C ALA A 272 16.20 -15.43 2.24
N ALA A 273 16.39 -15.38 3.55
CA ALA A 273 17.59 -14.81 4.14
C ALA A 273 18.82 -15.65 3.76
N ARG A 274 19.94 -14.98 3.51
CA ARG A 274 21.19 -15.65 3.23
C ARG A 274 21.63 -16.43 4.48
N ASN A 275 21.83 -17.74 4.32
CA ASN A 275 22.51 -18.52 5.33
C ASN A 275 24.01 -18.22 5.24
N PRO A 276 24.65 -17.67 6.28
CA PRO A 276 26.08 -17.36 6.25
C PRO A 276 26.97 -18.61 6.10
N ASN A 277 26.43 -19.79 6.39
CA ASN A 277 27.14 -21.08 6.28
C ASN A 277 26.92 -21.76 4.92
N GLU A 278 26.08 -21.21 4.04
CA GLU A 278 25.95 -21.76 2.70
C GLU A 278 27.15 -21.35 1.85
N PRO A 279 27.86 -22.30 1.23
CA PRO A 279 28.89 -21.98 0.27
C PRO A 279 28.29 -21.18 -0.88
N MET A 280 29.01 -20.18 -1.35
CA MET A 280 28.66 -19.48 -2.58
C MET A 280 28.87 -20.42 -3.77
N GLY A 281 27.93 -21.31 -3.99
CA GLY A 281 27.93 -22.29 -5.07
C GLY A 281 26.86 -21.97 -6.12
N MET A 282 26.94 -22.63 -7.24
CA MET A 282 25.95 -22.52 -8.31
C MET A 282 24.53 -22.72 -7.76
N PRO A 283 23.52 -22.02 -8.35
CA PRO A 283 22.14 -22.22 -7.97
C PRO A 283 21.77 -23.69 -8.12
N VAL A 284 21.29 -24.30 -7.05
CA VAL A 284 20.74 -25.66 -7.10
C VAL A 284 19.31 -25.53 -7.57
N TYR A 285 19.04 -25.97 -8.79
CA TYR A 285 17.68 -26.04 -9.31
C TYR A 285 16.96 -27.21 -8.63
N VAL A 286 16.01 -26.86 -7.77
CA VAL A 286 15.22 -27.87 -7.07
C VAL A 286 13.99 -28.19 -7.93
N THR A 287 13.98 -29.35 -8.48
CA THR A 287 12.83 -29.83 -9.25
C THR A 287 11.75 -30.48 -8.36
N ASN A 288 12.08 -30.85 -7.12
CA ASN A 288 11.15 -31.51 -6.18
C ASN A 288 11.49 -31.19 -4.73
N ALA A 289 10.48 -30.83 -3.92
CA ALA A 289 10.63 -30.64 -2.48
C ALA A 289 11.08 -31.89 -1.71
N ALA A 290 10.97 -33.07 -2.33
CA ALA A 290 11.40 -34.36 -1.76
C ALA A 290 12.92 -34.60 -1.86
N GLU A 291 13.66 -33.82 -2.62
CA GLU A 291 15.10 -33.97 -2.83
C GLU A 291 15.96 -33.20 -1.82
N PHE A 292 15.35 -32.45 -0.91
CA PHE A 292 16.08 -31.86 0.20
C PHE A 292 15.98 -32.74 1.44
N PRO A 293 17.09 -33.33 1.89
CA PRO A 293 17.11 -33.88 3.23
C PRO A 293 16.89 -32.74 4.23
N ALA A 294 15.87 -32.86 5.06
CA ALA A 294 15.67 -31.95 6.19
C ALA A 294 16.90 -32.11 7.12
N GLY A 295 17.76 -31.12 7.11
CA GLY A 295 18.87 -31.01 8.07
C GLY A 295 20.15 -31.68 7.61
N ALA A 296 20.99 -30.95 6.93
CA ALA A 296 22.44 -31.08 7.01
C ALA A 296 23.04 -29.77 7.51
#